data_29030dd6e70ad6536f9a1ddc8e3e0ab8
#
_entry.id   29030dd6e70ad6536f9a1ddc8e3e0ab8
#
_cell.length_a   1.000
_cell.length_b   1.000
_cell.length_c   1.000
_cell.angle_alpha   90.00
_cell.angle_beta   90.00
_cell.angle_gamma   90.00
#
_symmetry.space_group_name_H-M   'P 1'
#
loop_
_entity.id
_entity.type
_entity.pdbx_description
1 polymer ?
#
loop_
_entity_poly.entity_id
_entity_poly.type
_entity_poly.pdbx_seq_one_letter_code
_entity_poly.pdbx_strand_id
1 'polypeptide(L)'
;MNFYRFPPAHPRRLFCAVIAFVAVVLALPMIVQAALGDSSADVEQVTLAEPSQDWEIDVPDLYCERDYESLASIGWNCGDVSVQATLTEDAKDDATTLRRMVRALAMAPLPADAPTFDGTNGALLLADAPSSTAALSLDGTGED
;
A
#
# COMPACT_ATOMS: atom_id res chain seq x y z
N MET A 1 -16.28 -57.21 -31.17
CA MET A 1 -16.16 -56.12 -30.18
C MET A 1 -14.76 -56.15 -29.62
N ASN A 2 -13.89 -55.26 -30.01
CA ASN A 2 -12.52 -55.19 -29.52
C ASN A 2 -12.49 -54.45 -28.18
N PHE A 3 -12.37 -55.20 -27.09
CA PHE A 3 -12.16 -54.63 -25.77
C PHE A 3 -10.72 -54.12 -25.68
N TYR A 4 -10.53 -52.81 -25.64
CA TYR A 4 -9.25 -52.16 -25.33
C TYR A 4 -8.90 -52.50 -23.88
N ARG A 5 -8.03 -53.48 -23.66
CA ARG A 5 -7.41 -53.74 -22.35
C ARG A 5 -6.18 -52.84 -22.24
N PHE A 6 -6.31 -51.73 -21.51
CA PHE A 6 -5.14 -51.01 -21.10
C PHE A 6 -4.32 -51.89 -20.13
N PRO A 7 -3.00 -52.05 -20.36
CA PRO A 7 -2.15 -52.74 -19.40
C PRO A 7 -2.22 -51.98 -18.05
N PRO A 8 -2.20 -52.70 -16.90
CA PRO A 8 -2.23 -52.04 -15.60
C PRO A 8 -0.98 -51.19 -15.46
N ALA A 9 -1.13 -49.88 -15.69
CA ALA A 9 -0.10 -48.92 -15.36
C ALA A 9 0.20 -49.09 -13.87
N HIS A 10 1.46 -48.99 -13.49
CA HIS A 10 1.90 -49.10 -12.09
C HIS A 10 1.32 -47.93 -11.29
N PRO A 11 0.10 -48.02 -10.74
CA PRO A 11 -0.63 -46.89 -10.20
C PRO A 11 0.12 -46.26 -9.02
N ARG A 12 0.87 -47.09 -8.27
CA ARG A 12 1.67 -46.60 -7.14
C ARG A 12 2.80 -45.65 -7.55
N ARG A 13 3.52 -45.96 -8.65
CA ARG A 13 4.62 -45.09 -9.11
C ARG A 13 4.08 -43.77 -9.65
N LEU A 14 3.00 -43.81 -10.40
CA LEU A 14 2.35 -42.61 -10.93
C LEU A 14 1.76 -41.77 -9.80
N PHE A 15 1.14 -42.39 -8.83
CA PHE A 15 0.60 -41.72 -7.64
C PHE A 15 1.71 -41.04 -6.82
N CYS A 16 2.81 -41.74 -6.54
CA CYS A 16 3.97 -41.16 -5.85
C CYS A 16 4.59 -40.00 -6.65
N ALA A 17 4.69 -40.12 -7.97
CA ALA A 17 5.22 -39.05 -8.82
C ALA A 17 4.33 -37.81 -8.81
N VAL A 18 3.01 -37.97 -8.84
CA VAL A 18 2.07 -36.84 -8.76
C VAL A 18 2.14 -36.16 -7.39
N ILE A 19 2.18 -36.93 -6.30
CA ILE A 19 2.31 -36.36 -4.95
C ILE A 19 3.64 -35.59 -4.81
N ALA A 20 4.74 -36.19 -5.27
CA ALA A 20 6.05 -35.52 -5.23
C ALA A 20 6.05 -34.22 -6.04
N PHE A 21 5.45 -34.22 -7.22
CA PHE A 21 5.31 -33.02 -8.05
C PHE A 21 4.48 -31.94 -7.35
N VAL A 22 3.32 -32.30 -6.79
CA VAL A 22 2.47 -31.36 -6.04
C VAL A 22 3.20 -30.80 -4.82
N ALA A 23 3.93 -31.65 -4.08
CA ALA A 23 4.72 -31.21 -2.94
C ALA A 23 5.82 -30.20 -3.32
N VAL A 24 6.51 -30.44 -4.45
CA VAL A 24 7.52 -29.52 -4.98
C VAL A 24 6.88 -28.19 -5.38
N VAL A 25 5.76 -28.21 -6.10
CA VAL A 25 5.06 -27.00 -6.53
C VAL A 25 4.57 -26.18 -5.33
N LEU A 26 4.06 -26.84 -4.29
CA LEU A 26 3.60 -26.16 -3.07
C LEU A 26 4.77 -25.64 -2.21
N ALA A 27 5.92 -26.31 -2.23
CA ALA A 27 7.10 -25.87 -1.50
C ALA A 27 7.88 -24.74 -2.23
N LEU A 28 7.70 -24.61 -3.53
CA LEU A 28 8.42 -23.65 -4.37
C LEU A 28 8.31 -22.19 -3.86
N PRO A 29 7.14 -21.65 -3.52
CA PRO A 29 7.05 -20.28 -3.00
C PRO A 29 7.80 -20.11 -1.67
N MET A 30 7.74 -21.09 -0.78
CA MET A 30 8.50 -21.03 0.49
C MET A 30 10.02 -21.07 0.26
N ILE A 31 10.48 -21.89 -0.69
CA ILE A 31 11.89 -21.97 -1.03
C ILE A 31 12.36 -20.66 -1.68
N VAL A 32 11.56 -20.09 -2.56
CA VAL A 32 11.85 -18.81 -3.22
C VAL A 32 11.93 -17.69 -2.19
N GLN A 33 10.98 -17.59 -1.27
CA GLN A 33 11.02 -16.61 -0.18
C GLN A 33 12.25 -16.78 0.71
N ALA A 34 12.59 -18.01 1.10
CA ALA A 34 13.79 -18.29 1.89
C ALA A 34 15.10 -18.01 1.14
N ALA A 35 15.11 -18.16 -0.19
CA ALA A 35 16.29 -17.92 -1.02
C ALA A 35 16.47 -16.43 -1.38
N LEU A 36 15.37 -15.68 -1.50
CA LEU A 36 15.41 -14.23 -1.74
C LEU A 36 15.78 -13.46 -0.46
N GLY A 37 15.76 -14.13 0.70
CA GLY A 37 15.90 -13.49 1.99
C GLY A 37 14.66 -12.66 2.32
N ASP A 38 14.47 -12.37 3.59
CA ASP A 38 13.65 -11.22 3.95
C ASP A 38 14.35 -10.03 3.28
N SER A 39 13.69 -9.43 2.29
CA SER A 39 14.03 -8.09 1.87
C SER A 39 13.95 -7.31 3.17
N SER A 40 15.10 -7.04 3.80
CA SER A 40 15.17 -6.09 4.91
C SER A 40 14.47 -4.88 4.35
N ALA A 41 13.31 -4.59 4.90
CA ALA A 41 12.48 -3.49 4.48
C ALA A 41 13.40 -2.28 4.41
N ASP A 42 13.61 -1.76 3.21
CA ASP A 42 14.50 -0.61 3.01
C ASP A 42 13.82 0.56 3.71
N VAL A 43 14.26 0.82 4.94
CA VAL A 43 13.82 1.97 5.72
C VAL A 43 14.47 3.19 5.08
N GLU A 44 13.67 4.00 4.45
CA GLU A 44 14.09 5.24 3.79
C GLU A 44 13.49 6.47 4.50
N GLN A 45 14.12 7.61 4.34
CA GLN A 45 13.53 8.86 4.80
C GLN A 45 12.25 9.12 4.01
N VAL A 46 11.18 9.50 4.73
CA VAL A 46 9.91 9.81 4.09
C VAL A 46 10.06 11.10 3.29
N THR A 47 9.86 10.97 1.99
CA THR A 47 9.94 12.07 1.04
C THR A 47 8.61 12.17 0.29
N LEU A 48 7.91 13.27 0.47
CA LEU A 48 6.68 13.58 -0.25
C LEU A 48 7.07 14.12 -1.63
N ALA A 49 6.86 13.34 -2.66
CA ALA A 49 7.14 13.72 -4.05
C ALA A 49 6.09 13.10 -4.96
N GLU A 50 5.76 13.73 -6.05
CA GLU A 50 4.94 13.12 -7.11
C GLU A 50 5.85 12.86 -8.32
N PRO A 51 5.90 11.63 -8.86
CA PRO A 51 6.80 11.28 -9.97
C PRO A 51 6.62 12.12 -11.24
N SER A 52 5.47 12.79 -11.39
CA SER A 52 5.13 13.66 -12.52
C SER A 52 5.41 15.14 -12.29
N GLN A 53 5.87 15.53 -11.11
CA GLN A 53 6.08 16.91 -10.69
C GLN A 53 7.51 17.12 -10.20
N ASP A 54 8.03 18.31 -10.38
CA ASP A 54 9.41 18.69 -9.98
C ASP A 54 9.48 19.21 -8.53
N TRP A 55 8.58 18.79 -7.65
CA TRP A 55 8.62 19.16 -6.24
C TRP A 55 8.86 17.95 -5.33
N GLU A 56 9.59 18.20 -4.27
CA GLU A 56 9.96 17.19 -3.28
C GLU A 56 10.02 17.85 -1.90
N ILE A 57 9.40 17.23 -0.92
CA ILE A 57 9.42 17.68 0.48
C ILE A 57 9.90 16.54 1.34
N ASP A 58 11.10 16.66 1.89
CA ASP A 58 11.64 15.74 2.87
C ASP A 58 10.97 15.94 4.23
N VAL A 59 10.48 14.87 4.84
CA VAL A 59 10.01 14.90 6.21
C VAL A 59 11.19 14.62 7.14
N PRO A 60 11.72 15.63 7.86
CA PRO A 60 12.93 15.45 8.66
C PRO A 60 12.69 14.43 9.77
N ASP A 61 13.71 13.60 10.02
CA ASP A 61 13.74 12.59 11.09
C ASP A 61 12.65 11.51 11.04
N LEU A 62 11.93 11.38 9.93
CA LEU A 62 10.96 10.31 9.73
C LEU A 62 11.51 9.28 8.74
N TYR A 63 11.78 8.08 9.24
CA TYR A 63 12.30 6.96 8.46
C TYR A 63 11.31 5.80 8.53
N CYS A 64 10.82 5.35 7.38
CA CYS A 64 9.77 4.32 7.27
C CYS A 64 10.06 3.35 6.13
N GLU A 65 9.41 2.23 6.18
CA GLU A 65 9.40 1.24 5.09
C GLU A 65 8.45 1.69 3.98
N ARG A 66 8.91 1.63 2.72
CA ARG A 66 8.07 1.95 1.58
C ARG A 66 6.91 0.96 1.44
N ASP A 67 5.68 1.48 1.32
CA ASP A 67 4.48 0.68 1.09
C ASP A 67 4.10 0.73 -0.41
N TYR A 68 4.41 -0.35 -1.13
CA TYR A 68 4.08 -0.49 -2.55
C TYR A 68 2.64 -0.96 -2.80
N GLU A 69 1.91 -1.35 -1.76
CA GLU A 69 0.51 -1.77 -1.84
C GLU A 69 -0.46 -0.64 -1.46
N SER A 70 0.07 0.54 -1.15
CA SER A 70 -0.71 1.72 -0.80
C SER A 70 -1.73 2.09 -1.89
N LEU A 71 -2.93 2.49 -1.48
CA LEU A 71 -3.95 3.02 -2.39
C LEU A 71 -3.64 4.43 -2.87
N ALA A 72 -2.78 5.15 -2.17
CA ALA A 72 -2.28 6.46 -2.57
C ALA A 72 -1.14 6.34 -3.58
N SER A 73 -0.79 7.44 -4.22
CA SER A 73 0.36 7.51 -5.14
C SER A 73 1.65 7.09 -4.44
N ILE A 74 1.79 7.44 -3.17
CA ILE A 74 2.94 7.12 -2.34
C ILE A 74 2.48 6.73 -0.94
N GLY A 75 3.07 5.68 -0.37
CA GLY A 75 2.78 5.20 0.98
C GLY A 75 4.01 4.69 1.71
N TRP A 76 3.94 4.76 3.05
CA TRP A 76 4.97 4.21 3.95
C TRP A 76 4.33 3.56 5.16
N ASN A 77 5.00 2.56 5.69
CA ASN A 77 4.70 1.91 6.96
C ASN A 77 5.72 2.36 8.02
N CYS A 78 5.24 3.11 9.00
CA CYS A 78 6.04 3.68 10.08
C CYS A 78 5.73 2.97 11.40
N GLY A 79 6.03 1.68 11.49
CA GLY A 79 5.63 0.85 12.62
C GLY A 79 4.13 0.59 12.63
N ASP A 80 3.42 1.09 13.64
CA ASP A 80 1.97 0.92 13.75
C ASP A 80 1.16 1.99 12.97
N VAL A 81 1.84 2.87 12.24
CA VAL A 81 1.21 3.97 11.49
C VAL A 81 1.48 3.80 10.00
N SER A 82 0.43 3.81 9.18
CA SER A 82 0.55 3.93 7.73
C SER A 82 0.45 5.39 7.33
N VAL A 83 1.43 5.88 6.59
CA VAL A 83 1.47 7.24 6.03
C VAL A 83 1.19 7.13 4.53
N GLN A 84 0.28 7.95 4.05
CA GLN A 84 -0.09 7.98 2.64
C GLN A 84 -0.09 9.42 2.15
N ALA A 85 0.47 9.66 0.96
CA ALA A 85 0.48 10.96 0.32
C ALA A 85 -0.15 10.87 -1.07
N THR A 86 -0.88 11.92 -1.43
CA THR A 86 -1.48 12.06 -2.75
C THR A 86 -1.54 13.52 -3.13
N LEU A 87 -1.35 13.81 -4.39
CA LEU A 87 -1.50 15.13 -4.97
C LEU A 87 -2.92 15.29 -5.53
N THR A 88 -3.53 16.45 -5.30
CA THR A 88 -4.80 16.83 -5.91
C THR A 88 -4.64 18.14 -6.63
N GLU A 89 -4.98 18.16 -7.92
CA GLU A 89 -4.97 19.38 -8.73
C GLU A 89 -6.36 20.04 -8.71
N ASP A 90 -6.40 21.36 -8.86
CA ASP A 90 -7.64 22.16 -9.00
C ASP A 90 -8.67 21.95 -7.87
N ALA A 91 -8.22 21.77 -6.65
CA ALA A 91 -9.10 21.70 -5.48
C ALA A 91 -9.81 23.04 -5.30
N LYS A 92 -11.16 23.08 -5.51
CA LYS A 92 -11.95 24.30 -5.33
C LYS A 92 -12.26 24.61 -3.86
N ASP A 93 -12.24 23.62 -3.02
CA ASP A 93 -12.50 23.66 -1.58
C ASP A 93 -11.67 22.60 -0.89
N ASP A 94 -10.60 23.04 -0.25
CA ASP A 94 -9.58 22.17 0.35
C ASP A 94 -10.16 21.34 1.48
N ALA A 95 -11.03 21.91 2.30
CA ALA A 95 -11.65 21.18 3.40
C ALA A 95 -12.56 20.05 2.90
N THR A 96 -13.32 20.29 1.84
CA THR A 96 -14.15 19.25 1.21
C THR A 96 -13.29 18.19 0.52
N THR A 97 -12.24 18.62 -0.15
CA THR A 97 -11.28 17.73 -0.83
C THR A 97 -10.57 16.84 0.20
N LEU A 98 -10.03 17.41 1.26
CA LEU A 98 -9.38 16.68 2.35
C LEU A 98 -10.31 15.61 2.94
N ARG A 99 -11.56 15.95 3.28
CA ARG A 99 -12.54 14.98 3.80
C ARG A 99 -12.84 13.84 2.81
N ARG A 100 -12.90 14.12 1.51
CA ARG A 100 -13.14 13.11 0.47
C ARG A 100 -11.94 12.18 0.34
N MET A 101 -10.73 12.73 0.34
CA MET A 101 -9.50 11.95 0.24
C MET A 101 -9.32 11.04 1.46
N VAL A 102 -9.53 11.56 2.67
CA VAL A 102 -9.48 10.73 3.89
C VAL A 102 -10.48 9.59 3.83
N ARG A 103 -11.72 9.83 3.39
CA ARG A 103 -12.70 8.75 3.24
C ARG A 103 -12.29 7.70 2.22
N ALA A 104 -11.66 8.12 1.14
CA ALA A 104 -11.23 7.22 0.08
C ALA A 104 -10.02 6.37 0.49
N LEU A 105 -9.03 7.00 1.11
CA LEU A 105 -7.75 6.35 1.45
C LEU A 105 -7.83 5.53 2.74
N ALA A 106 -8.44 6.08 3.79
CA ALA A 106 -8.60 5.37 5.06
C ALA A 106 -9.72 4.33 5.04
N MET A 107 -10.56 4.32 3.98
CA MET A 107 -11.77 3.49 3.90
C MET A 107 -12.63 3.56 5.17
N ALA A 108 -12.55 4.68 5.89
CA ALA A 108 -13.21 4.90 7.17
C ALA A 108 -14.51 5.69 6.99
N PRO A 109 -15.54 5.43 7.80
CA PRO A 109 -16.80 6.16 7.75
C PRO A 109 -16.65 7.56 8.38
N LEU A 110 -15.91 8.44 7.72
CA LEU A 110 -15.75 9.82 8.15
C LEU A 110 -17.03 10.63 7.86
N PRO A 111 -17.59 11.38 8.84
CA PRO A 111 -18.72 12.28 8.61
C PRO A 111 -18.43 13.32 7.51
N ALA A 112 -19.45 13.69 6.75
CA ALA A 112 -19.30 14.65 5.65
C ALA A 112 -18.90 16.05 6.15
N ASP A 113 -19.26 16.37 7.37
CA ASP A 113 -19.02 17.62 8.10
C ASP A 113 -17.94 17.49 9.17
N ALA A 114 -17.07 16.47 9.09
CA ALA A 114 -15.96 16.31 10.02
C ALA A 114 -15.18 17.62 10.14
N PRO A 115 -14.85 18.07 11.36
CA PRO A 115 -14.20 19.35 11.58
C PRO A 115 -12.79 19.34 10.98
N THR A 116 -12.46 20.45 10.33
CA THR A 116 -11.10 20.76 9.90
C THR A 116 -10.58 21.94 10.71
N PHE A 117 -9.30 21.94 10.98
CA PHE A 117 -8.61 22.98 11.77
C PHE A 117 -7.58 23.66 10.90
N ASP A 118 -7.52 24.98 10.99
CA ASP A 118 -6.49 25.73 10.31
C ASP A 118 -5.14 25.53 11.02
N GLY A 119 -4.17 25.06 10.27
CA GLY A 119 -2.79 24.94 10.71
C GLY A 119 -1.97 26.20 10.41
N THR A 120 -0.67 26.09 10.57
CA THR A 120 0.27 27.15 10.16
C THR A 120 0.48 27.11 8.65
N ASN A 121 0.77 28.24 8.03
CA ASN A 121 1.10 28.37 6.59
C ASN A 121 0.00 27.87 5.62
N GLY A 122 -1.27 28.09 5.94
CA GLY A 122 -2.38 27.68 5.08
C GLY A 122 -2.71 26.18 5.11
N ALA A 123 -2.02 25.40 5.95
CA ALA A 123 -2.31 23.99 6.08
C ALA A 123 -3.69 23.75 6.73
N LEU A 124 -4.42 22.73 6.26
CA LEU A 124 -5.64 22.25 6.88
C LEU A 124 -5.38 20.90 7.54
N LEU A 125 -5.76 20.77 8.80
CA LEU A 125 -5.66 19.54 9.57
C LEU A 125 -7.05 18.93 9.79
N LEU A 126 -7.17 17.62 9.61
CA LEU A 126 -8.31 16.83 10.00
C LEU A 126 -7.84 15.72 10.93
N ALA A 127 -8.55 15.52 12.05
CA ALA A 127 -8.28 14.42 12.96
C ALA A 127 -9.60 13.74 13.34
N ASP A 128 -9.65 12.43 13.19
CA ASP A 128 -10.79 11.60 13.55
C ASP A 128 -10.34 10.50 14.52
N ALA A 129 -10.58 10.71 15.80
CA ALA A 129 -10.19 9.78 16.84
C ALA A 129 -10.87 8.40 16.73
N PRO A 130 -12.17 8.29 16.36
CA PRO A 130 -12.82 7.00 16.18
C PRO A 130 -12.17 6.10 15.12
N SER A 131 -11.68 6.67 14.03
CA SER A 131 -10.98 5.93 12.99
C SER A 131 -9.46 5.90 13.16
N SER A 132 -8.94 6.57 14.21
CA SER A 132 -7.50 6.75 14.43
C SER A 132 -6.77 7.32 13.21
N THR A 133 -7.44 8.23 12.50
CA THR A 133 -6.94 8.83 11.26
C THR A 133 -6.66 10.31 11.47
N ALA A 134 -5.51 10.75 11.01
CA ALA A 134 -5.19 12.17 10.88
C ALA A 134 -4.74 12.46 9.45
N ALA A 135 -5.11 13.63 8.94
CA ALA A 135 -4.73 14.06 7.60
C ALA A 135 -4.37 15.55 7.59
N LEU A 136 -3.44 15.88 6.74
CA LEU A 136 -2.94 17.22 6.52
C LEU A 136 -3.06 17.55 5.03
N SER A 137 -3.66 18.70 4.71
CA SER A 137 -3.61 19.29 3.39
C SER A 137 -2.62 20.46 3.41
N LEU A 138 -1.72 20.48 2.46
CA LEU A 138 -0.77 21.55 2.24
C LEU A 138 -1.08 22.22 0.91
N ASP A 139 -1.24 23.55 0.92
CA ASP A 139 -1.30 24.34 -0.30
C ASP A 139 0.10 24.46 -0.90
N GLY A 140 0.31 23.84 -2.05
CA GLY A 140 1.46 24.12 -2.87
C GLY A 140 1.22 25.38 -3.69
N THR A 141 1.72 26.51 -3.27
CA THR A 141 1.90 27.63 -4.19
C THR A 141 3.08 27.29 -5.08
N GLY A 142 2.79 26.67 -6.25
CA GLY A 142 3.79 26.56 -7.28
C GLY A 142 4.27 27.97 -7.63
N GLU A 143 5.49 28.31 -7.26
CA GLU A 143 6.16 29.44 -7.86
C GLU A 143 6.50 29.05 -9.30
N ASP A 144 5.84 29.71 -10.26
CA ASP A 144 6.15 29.66 -11.69
C ASP A 144 7.57 30.20 -11.98
#